data_61c8eae548c23b0e1378597d7e39e10f
#
_entry.id   61c8eae548c23b0e1378597d7e39e10f
#
_cell.length_a   1.000
_cell.length_b   1.000
_cell.length_c   1.000
_cell.angle_alpha   90.00
_cell.angle_beta   90.00
_cell.angle_gamma   90.00
#
_symmetry.space_group_name_H-M   'P 1'
#
loop_
_entity.id
_entity.type
_entity.pdbx_description
1 polymer ?
#
loop_
_entity_poly.entity_id
_entity_poly.type
_entity_poly.pdbx_seq_one_letter_code
_entity_poly.pdbx_strand_id
1 'polypeptide(L)'
;MKLSSLSIGDLHEKLLRREIRVKDIVEDSLKSIEKREDQINAFIEVFRDEALERARELDIILEEKKNLPLLFGIPVAIKDNINVKGHSTTCASKILLGYKSLYHATVVERLLNEGAVIIGKTNMDEFAMGATGEYSYFGPTRNPHNPEFSPGGSSSGSAAAVAAFEAVASLGSDTGGSIRLPAAYCGVVGLKPTYGRVSRYGLVAFASSLDQIGPIAKSVEDTARLFVTIAGYDPMDSTSMNLEVPTIEELLSSEDVKFTLGIPDVLDEANIEESVGKKFDEVLRFFEREGLKLKRISLPHIKYSVEVYHLIVTSEASSNLARYDGVRYGFREDADTLENMYIKTRSQGFGPEVKRRIMLGTFALSHGYYDAYYLRALKVRRLIKNDFLEAFKDVDLVILPVAPSPPPRIGETTDPVSLYFLDIFTSPANLTGFPAISLPSGRMEFNLPTGFQLIAPSFREDLLFKIASFYEKGHGFGLH
;
A
#
# COMPACT_ATOMS: atom_id res chain seq x y z
N MET A 1 8.83 -11.59 25.14
CA MET A 1 8.16 -11.68 23.82
C MET A 1 7.55 -10.30 23.53
N LYS A 2 7.78 -9.73 22.35
CA LYS A 2 7.18 -8.45 21.96
C LYS A 2 5.68 -8.64 21.68
N LEU A 3 4.82 -7.82 22.29
CA LEU A 3 3.38 -7.87 22.02
C LEU A 3 3.06 -7.46 20.58
N SER A 4 3.73 -6.43 20.08
CA SER A 4 3.58 -5.96 18.70
C SER A 4 4.02 -6.99 17.62
N SER A 5 4.67 -8.09 18.00
CA SER A 5 4.99 -9.20 17.08
C SER A 5 3.89 -10.25 16.97
N LEU A 6 2.92 -10.27 17.89
CA LEU A 6 1.79 -11.20 17.89
C LEU A 6 0.77 -10.84 16.78
N SER A 7 -0.04 -11.82 16.40
CA SER A 7 -1.21 -11.60 15.56
C SER A 7 -2.31 -10.84 16.33
N ILE A 8 -3.24 -10.21 15.61
CA ILE A 8 -4.41 -9.56 16.22
C ILE A 8 -5.23 -10.58 16.99
N GLY A 9 -5.37 -11.80 16.45
CA GLY A 9 -6.09 -12.89 17.13
C GLY A 9 -5.45 -13.26 18.48
N ASP A 10 -4.12 -13.45 18.52
CA ASP A 10 -3.40 -13.76 19.76
C ASP A 10 -3.49 -12.62 20.79
N LEU A 11 -3.41 -11.36 20.33
CA LEU A 11 -3.59 -10.20 21.20
C LEU A 11 -4.98 -10.15 21.81
N HIS A 12 -6.02 -10.39 21.00
CA HIS A 12 -7.40 -10.43 21.47
C HIS A 12 -7.65 -11.56 22.48
N GLU A 13 -7.09 -12.74 22.24
CA GLU A 13 -7.18 -13.85 23.20
C GLU A 13 -6.58 -13.49 24.56
N LYS A 14 -5.40 -12.87 24.55
CA LYS A 14 -4.73 -12.39 25.77
C LYS A 14 -5.49 -11.27 26.47
N LEU A 15 -6.08 -10.34 25.72
CA LEU A 15 -6.94 -9.27 26.26
C LEU A 15 -8.18 -9.86 26.93
N LEU A 16 -8.86 -10.81 26.30
CA LEU A 16 -10.05 -11.48 26.87
C LEU A 16 -9.73 -12.30 28.13
N ARG A 17 -8.54 -12.92 28.19
CA ARG A 17 -8.03 -13.63 29.38
C ARG A 17 -7.49 -12.70 30.47
N ARG A 18 -7.46 -11.36 30.23
CA ARG A 18 -6.87 -10.37 31.15
C ARG A 18 -5.38 -10.62 31.46
N GLU A 19 -4.66 -11.28 30.56
CA GLU A 19 -3.21 -11.48 30.65
C GLU A 19 -2.43 -10.20 30.32
N ILE A 20 -3.00 -9.36 29.46
CA ILE A 20 -2.48 -8.06 29.04
C ILE A 20 -3.60 -7.02 28.98
N ARG A 21 -3.22 -5.74 28.91
CA ARG A 21 -4.11 -4.60 28.70
C ARG A 21 -3.82 -3.97 27.34
N VAL A 22 -4.77 -3.18 26.83
CA VAL A 22 -4.57 -2.39 25.60
C VAL A 22 -3.37 -1.46 25.74
N LYS A 23 -3.23 -0.84 26.94
CA LYS A 23 -2.08 0.01 27.25
C LYS A 23 -0.73 -0.73 27.06
N ASP A 24 -0.65 -2.00 27.43
CA ASP A 24 0.60 -2.75 27.33
C ASP A 24 0.99 -2.98 25.85
N ILE A 25 0.01 -3.19 24.96
CA ILE A 25 0.24 -3.34 23.51
C ILE A 25 0.73 -2.01 22.90
N VAL A 26 0.07 -0.90 23.24
CA VAL A 26 0.42 0.44 22.75
C VAL A 26 1.82 0.85 23.24
N GLU A 27 2.12 0.62 24.51
CA GLU A 27 3.47 0.89 25.08
C GLU A 27 4.56 0.05 24.40
N ASP A 28 4.29 -1.22 24.04
CA ASP A 28 5.27 -2.07 23.34
C ASP A 28 5.58 -1.53 21.95
N SER A 29 4.55 -1.07 21.21
CA SER A 29 4.72 -0.40 19.91
C SER A 29 5.49 0.90 20.04
N LEU A 30 5.15 1.77 21.00
CA LEU A 30 5.84 3.04 21.24
C LEU A 30 7.32 2.83 21.62
N LYS A 31 7.63 1.83 22.44
CA LYS A 31 9.02 1.44 22.77
C LYS A 31 9.78 0.93 21.55
N SER A 32 9.10 0.26 20.63
CA SER A 32 9.70 -0.19 19.37
C SER A 32 10.08 1.00 18.49
N ILE A 33 9.19 2.01 18.37
CA ILE A 33 9.44 3.27 17.68
C ILE A 33 10.66 3.97 18.31
N GLU A 34 10.67 4.22 19.62
CA GLU A 34 11.79 4.87 20.31
C GLU A 34 13.14 4.22 20.05
N LYS A 35 13.15 2.90 19.89
CA LYS A 35 14.39 2.13 19.72
C LYS A 35 14.91 2.14 18.29
N ARG A 36 14.05 2.26 17.29
CA ARG A 36 14.39 1.96 15.89
C ARG A 36 14.18 3.11 14.92
N GLU A 37 13.38 4.09 15.28
CA GLU A 37 12.94 5.16 14.38
C GLU A 37 14.11 5.97 13.82
N ASP A 38 15.14 6.26 14.61
CA ASP A 38 16.36 6.94 14.14
C ASP A 38 17.08 6.18 13.00
N GLN A 39 16.88 4.86 12.90
CA GLN A 39 17.49 4.03 11.86
C GLN A 39 16.53 3.80 10.67
N ILE A 40 15.22 3.78 10.91
CA ILE A 40 14.21 3.37 9.92
C ILE A 40 13.53 4.59 9.29
N ASN A 41 13.21 5.62 10.06
CA ASN A 41 12.47 6.82 9.65
C ASN A 41 11.10 6.45 9.02
N ALA A 42 10.35 5.57 9.71
CA ALA A 42 9.05 5.09 9.26
C ALA A 42 7.90 6.06 9.56
N PHE A 43 8.04 6.93 10.57
CA PHE A 43 7.01 7.89 10.98
C PHE A 43 7.39 9.34 10.68
N ILE A 44 6.41 10.15 10.32
CA ILE A 44 6.50 11.63 10.26
C ILE A 44 5.99 12.22 11.58
N GLU A 45 4.95 11.62 12.16
CA GLU A 45 4.33 12.08 13.41
C GLU A 45 3.88 10.87 14.22
N VAL A 46 4.23 10.83 15.53
CA VAL A 46 3.82 9.76 16.47
C VAL A 46 2.85 10.35 17.49
N PHE A 47 1.69 9.73 17.65
CA PHE A 47 0.58 10.19 18.50
C PHE A 47 0.66 9.60 19.91
N ARG A 48 1.83 9.75 20.56
CA ARG A 48 2.14 9.10 21.85
C ARG A 48 1.06 9.28 22.92
N ASP A 49 0.73 10.54 23.23
CA ASP A 49 -0.15 10.86 24.34
C ASP A 49 -1.59 10.44 24.06
N GLU A 50 -2.08 10.73 22.85
CA GLU A 50 -3.43 10.35 22.40
C GLU A 50 -3.60 8.82 22.30
N ALA A 51 -2.57 8.12 21.82
CA ALA A 51 -2.61 6.65 21.76
C ALA A 51 -2.67 6.04 23.17
N LEU A 52 -1.91 6.57 24.13
CA LEU A 52 -1.95 6.11 25.52
C LEU A 52 -3.26 6.49 26.24
N GLU A 53 -3.83 7.66 25.94
CA GLU A 53 -5.14 8.05 26.46
C GLU A 53 -6.23 7.13 25.92
N ARG A 54 -6.25 6.91 24.60
CA ARG A 54 -7.18 5.97 23.96
C ARG A 54 -7.05 4.55 24.49
N ALA A 55 -5.83 4.09 24.74
CA ALA A 55 -5.58 2.78 25.32
C ALA A 55 -6.19 2.64 26.73
N ARG A 56 -6.09 3.70 27.57
CA ARG A 56 -6.72 3.69 28.91
C ARG A 56 -8.24 3.66 28.84
N GLU A 57 -8.85 4.41 27.92
CA GLU A 57 -10.31 4.35 27.68
C GLU A 57 -10.74 2.95 27.28
N LEU A 58 -10.01 2.31 26.37
CA LEU A 58 -10.31 0.97 25.92
C LEU A 58 -10.08 -0.09 27.01
N ASP A 59 -9.10 0.11 27.90
CA ASP A 59 -8.91 -0.76 29.08
C ASP A 59 -10.12 -0.74 30.03
N ILE A 60 -10.75 0.42 30.22
CA ILE A 60 -12.00 0.53 31.01
C ILE A 60 -13.13 -0.22 30.30
N ILE A 61 -13.31 -0.01 29.00
CA ILE A 61 -14.33 -0.69 28.19
C ILE A 61 -14.11 -2.22 28.19
N LEU A 62 -12.84 -2.65 28.17
CA LEU A 62 -12.47 -4.07 28.17
C LEU A 62 -13.03 -4.82 29.38
N GLU A 63 -13.13 -4.19 30.55
CA GLU A 63 -13.61 -4.84 31.79
C GLU A 63 -15.01 -5.47 31.63
N GLU A 64 -15.88 -4.84 30.83
CA GLU A 64 -17.26 -5.26 30.60
C GLU A 64 -17.44 -6.11 29.33
N LYS A 65 -16.41 -6.22 28.47
CA LYS A 65 -16.52 -6.92 27.18
C LYS A 65 -16.27 -8.42 27.30
N LYS A 66 -17.13 -9.21 26.63
CA LYS A 66 -16.97 -10.66 26.43
C LYS A 66 -16.47 -10.98 25.01
N ASN A 67 -16.82 -10.16 24.05
CA ASN A 67 -16.36 -10.23 22.67
C ASN A 67 -15.77 -8.89 22.27
N LEU A 68 -14.71 -8.89 21.46
CA LEU A 68 -14.03 -7.69 21.02
C LEU A 68 -14.38 -7.37 19.56
N PRO A 69 -14.56 -6.09 19.19
CA PRO A 69 -14.54 -5.66 17.81
C PRO A 69 -13.22 -6.07 17.13
N LEU A 70 -13.23 -6.13 15.79
CA LEU A 70 -12.15 -6.72 14.99
C LEU A 70 -10.75 -6.13 15.25
N LEU A 71 -10.68 -4.85 15.62
CA LEU A 71 -9.42 -4.13 15.82
C LEU A 71 -9.30 -3.52 17.22
N PHE A 72 -10.11 -3.99 18.19
CA PHE A 72 -10.12 -3.45 19.53
C PHE A 72 -8.74 -3.48 20.19
N GLY A 73 -8.23 -2.29 20.54
CA GLY A 73 -6.95 -2.12 21.20
C GLY A 73 -5.71 -2.31 20.31
N ILE A 74 -5.88 -2.40 19.00
CA ILE A 74 -4.79 -2.66 18.06
C ILE A 74 -4.14 -1.35 17.58
N PRO A 75 -2.81 -1.16 17.77
CA PRO A 75 -2.07 -0.04 17.22
C PRO A 75 -1.99 -0.10 15.69
N VAL A 76 -2.55 0.91 15.03
CA VAL A 76 -2.57 1.03 13.56
C VAL A 76 -1.87 2.33 13.13
N ALA A 77 -0.93 2.22 12.20
CA ALA A 77 -0.24 3.36 11.59
C ALA A 77 -0.92 3.78 10.28
N ILE A 78 -0.93 5.08 9.98
CA ILE A 78 -1.67 5.65 8.85
C ILE A 78 -0.72 6.39 7.92
N LYS A 79 -0.69 6.02 6.63
CA LYS A 79 0.12 6.73 5.61
C LYS A 79 -0.22 8.22 5.57
N ASP A 80 0.79 9.07 5.41
CA ASP A 80 0.63 10.52 5.57
C ASP A 80 -0.17 11.23 4.47
N ASN A 81 -0.67 10.52 3.49
CA ASN A 81 -1.66 11.03 2.53
C ASN A 81 -3.12 10.68 2.90
N ILE A 82 -3.36 10.05 4.05
CA ILE A 82 -4.70 9.72 4.57
C ILE A 82 -5.00 10.64 5.75
N ASN A 83 -6.11 11.34 5.71
CA ASN A 83 -6.51 12.34 6.70
C ASN A 83 -6.83 11.73 8.07
N VAL A 84 -6.15 12.23 9.10
CA VAL A 84 -6.51 12.05 10.51
C VAL A 84 -6.84 13.42 11.09
N LYS A 85 -8.07 13.63 11.54
CA LYS A 85 -8.56 14.94 12.03
C LYS A 85 -7.68 15.48 13.15
N GLY A 86 -7.29 16.77 13.04
CA GLY A 86 -6.46 17.46 14.00
C GLY A 86 -4.95 17.27 13.80
N HIS A 87 -4.54 16.28 13.01
CA HIS A 87 -3.14 15.95 12.75
C HIS A 87 -2.67 16.41 11.36
N SER A 88 -1.35 16.44 11.20
CA SER A 88 -0.73 16.82 9.94
C SER A 88 -1.08 15.84 8.82
N THR A 89 -1.29 16.36 7.62
CA THR A 89 -1.35 15.59 6.38
C THR A 89 -0.47 16.30 5.37
N THR A 90 0.79 15.89 5.29
CA THR A 90 1.81 16.56 4.48
C THR A 90 2.08 15.87 3.15
N CYS A 91 1.66 14.61 3.00
CA CYS A 91 2.04 13.76 1.87
C CYS A 91 3.58 13.67 1.70
N ALA A 92 4.32 13.77 2.80
CA ALA A 92 5.77 13.86 2.83
C ALA A 92 6.35 15.00 1.98
N SER A 93 5.62 16.12 1.83
CA SER A 93 5.96 17.27 0.99
C SER A 93 6.04 18.56 1.79
N LYS A 94 7.01 19.41 1.45
CA LYS A 94 7.13 20.77 2.01
C LYS A 94 5.90 21.62 1.70
N ILE A 95 5.24 21.42 0.55
CA ILE A 95 4.10 22.25 0.11
C ILE A 95 2.90 22.19 1.08
N LEU A 96 2.74 21.09 1.82
CA LEU A 96 1.67 20.91 2.80
C LEU A 96 2.13 21.05 4.27
N LEU A 97 3.35 21.52 4.53
CA LEU A 97 3.78 21.79 5.91
C LEU A 97 2.83 22.77 6.59
N GLY A 98 2.47 22.45 7.84
CA GLY A 98 1.54 23.25 8.65
C GLY A 98 0.06 23.02 8.35
N TYR A 99 -0.29 22.22 7.32
CA TYR A 99 -1.68 21.82 7.12
C TYR A 99 -2.08 20.74 8.13
N LYS A 100 -3.18 20.97 8.83
CA LYS A 100 -3.84 20.00 9.71
C LYS A 100 -5.19 19.63 9.14
N SER A 101 -5.48 18.33 9.11
CA SER A 101 -6.73 17.82 8.57
C SER A 101 -7.93 18.23 9.44
N LEU A 102 -9.01 18.68 8.81
CA LEU A 102 -10.24 19.12 9.49
C LEU A 102 -11.23 17.98 9.75
N TYR A 103 -11.01 16.81 9.12
CA TYR A 103 -11.88 15.65 9.21
C TYR A 103 -11.07 14.37 9.07
N HIS A 104 -11.64 13.26 9.54
CA HIS A 104 -11.07 11.94 9.30
C HIS A 104 -11.40 11.44 7.89
N ALA A 105 -10.48 10.69 7.28
CA ALA A 105 -10.84 9.82 6.17
C ALA A 105 -11.82 8.75 6.65
N THR A 106 -12.75 8.32 5.79
CA THR A 106 -13.74 7.27 6.11
C THR A 106 -13.08 6.01 6.68
N VAL A 107 -11.94 5.60 6.12
CA VAL A 107 -11.20 4.44 6.63
C VAL A 107 -10.71 4.64 8.06
N VAL A 108 -10.32 5.85 8.44
CA VAL A 108 -9.89 6.18 9.82
C VAL A 108 -11.07 6.15 10.77
N GLU A 109 -12.23 6.70 10.39
CA GLU A 109 -13.45 6.61 11.20
C GLU A 109 -13.86 5.15 11.45
N ARG A 110 -13.80 4.31 10.41
CA ARG A 110 -14.10 2.88 10.55
C ARG A 110 -13.13 2.17 11.48
N LEU A 111 -11.83 2.45 11.39
CA LEU A 111 -10.83 1.90 12.31
C LEU A 111 -11.13 2.28 13.76
N LEU A 112 -11.41 3.57 14.01
CA LEU A 112 -11.72 4.08 15.35
C LEU A 112 -13.00 3.47 15.93
N ASN A 113 -14.04 3.27 15.10
CA ASN A 113 -15.30 2.64 15.48
C ASN A 113 -15.10 1.16 15.86
N GLU A 114 -14.14 0.46 15.23
CA GLU A 114 -13.74 -0.91 15.57
C GLU A 114 -12.75 -0.98 16.75
N GLY A 115 -12.49 0.17 17.40
CA GLY A 115 -11.66 0.24 18.60
C GLY A 115 -10.15 0.23 18.34
N ALA A 116 -9.70 0.50 17.14
CA ALA A 116 -8.28 0.66 16.85
C ALA A 116 -7.67 1.87 17.58
N VAL A 117 -6.37 1.81 17.82
CA VAL A 117 -5.57 2.91 18.36
C VAL A 117 -4.68 3.44 17.23
N ILE A 118 -4.95 4.65 16.76
CA ILE A 118 -4.09 5.28 15.74
C ILE A 118 -2.80 5.75 16.41
N ILE A 119 -1.65 5.20 15.98
CA ILE A 119 -0.36 5.41 16.65
C ILE A 119 0.48 6.53 15.99
N GLY A 120 0.19 6.89 14.74
CA GLY A 120 0.92 7.95 14.05
C GLY A 120 0.72 7.97 12.55
N LYS A 121 1.39 8.95 11.90
CA LYS A 121 1.44 9.16 10.45
C LYS A 121 2.76 8.64 9.90
N THR A 122 2.70 7.73 8.94
CA THR A 122 3.89 7.10 8.37
C THR A 122 4.47 7.87 7.19
N ASN A 123 5.79 7.82 7.08
CA ASN A 123 6.55 8.38 5.98
C ASN A 123 6.20 7.69 4.65
N MET A 124 6.49 8.37 3.55
CA MET A 124 6.13 7.94 2.20
C MET A 124 6.93 8.70 1.14
N ASP A 125 6.96 8.22 -0.09
CA ASP A 125 7.39 9.06 -1.21
C ASP A 125 6.42 10.22 -1.41
N GLU A 126 6.95 11.40 -1.69
CA GLU A 126 6.21 12.65 -1.80
C GLU A 126 4.99 12.53 -2.73
N PHE A 127 3.78 12.84 -2.23
CA PHE A 127 2.51 12.69 -2.93
C PHE A 127 2.27 11.29 -3.54
N ALA A 128 2.82 10.25 -2.90
CA ALA A 128 2.78 8.87 -3.39
C ALA A 128 3.50 8.66 -4.74
N MET A 129 4.42 9.55 -5.12
CA MET A 129 5.17 9.56 -6.38
C MET A 129 6.59 9.01 -6.17
N GLY A 130 6.72 7.69 -6.15
CA GLY A 130 7.96 6.97 -5.99
C GLY A 130 7.72 5.49 -5.74
N ALA A 131 8.80 4.72 -5.80
CA ALA A 131 8.79 3.27 -5.58
C ALA A 131 9.86 2.82 -4.56
N THR A 132 10.62 3.76 -3.98
CA THR A 132 11.76 3.42 -3.11
C THR A 132 11.68 3.97 -1.70
N GLY A 133 10.76 4.90 -1.41
CA GLY A 133 10.69 5.58 -0.11
C GLY A 133 11.78 6.64 0.10
N GLU A 134 12.43 7.10 -0.98
CA GLU A 134 13.52 8.08 -0.91
C GLU A 134 13.06 9.52 -1.17
N TYR A 135 11.88 9.69 -1.81
CA TYR A 135 11.37 11.00 -2.21
C TYR A 135 10.53 11.67 -1.12
N SER A 136 11.03 11.69 0.11
CA SER A 136 10.36 12.36 1.23
C SER A 136 11.07 13.63 1.64
N TYR A 137 10.31 14.69 1.94
CA TYR A 137 10.85 15.90 2.56
C TYR A 137 11.48 15.61 3.94
N PHE A 138 11.03 14.59 4.63
CA PHE A 138 11.52 14.17 5.96
C PHE A 138 12.69 13.19 5.89
N GLY A 139 13.24 12.96 4.69
CA GLY A 139 14.30 11.99 4.46
C GLY A 139 13.78 10.59 4.12
N PRO A 140 14.68 9.71 3.66
CA PRO A 140 14.33 8.37 3.19
C PRO A 140 13.88 7.46 4.33
N THR A 141 12.86 6.63 4.08
CA THR A 141 12.58 5.46 4.91
C THR A 141 13.57 4.35 4.57
N ARG A 142 13.99 3.58 5.56
CA ARG A 142 14.97 2.50 5.40
C ARG A 142 14.33 1.14 5.66
N ASN A 143 14.87 0.11 4.98
CA ASN A 143 14.38 -1.25 5.15
C ASN A 143 14.70 -1.78 6.55
N PRO A 144 13.72 -2.27 7.34
CA PRO A 144 13.95 -2.75 8.71
C PRO A 144 14.86 -3.98 8.81
N HIS A 145 15.02 -4.73 7.72
CA HIS A 145 15.89 -5.91 7.66
C HIS A 145 17.34 -5.55 7.35
N ASN A 146 17.55 -4.48 6.57
CA ASN A 146 18.86 -3.91 6.28
C ASN A 146 18.73 -2.42 5.93
N PRO A 147 19.12 -1.49 6.82
CA PRO A 147 18.95 -0.04 6.62
C PRO A 147 19.73 0.60 5.47
N GLU A 148 20.63 -0.15 4.82
CA GLU A 148 21.30 0.32 3.61
C GLU A 148 20.39 0.26 2.36
N PHE A 149 19.28 -0.48 2.45
CA PHE A 149 18.38 -0.75 1.33
C PHE A 149 17.04 -0.07 1.48
N SER A 150 16.38 0.11 0.35
CA SER A 150 15.03 0.64 0.23
C SER A 150 14.00 -0.34 0.83
N PRO A 151 12.98 0.14 1.55
CA PRO A 151 11.83 -0.67 1.96
C PRO A 151 10.78 -0.82 0.85
N GLY A 152 11.03 -0.25 -0.34
CA GLY A 152 10.00 -0.02 -1.35
C GLY A 152 9.11 1.18 -1.04
N GLY A 153 8.30 1.58 -2.01
CA GLY A 153 7.41 2.73 -1.91
C GLY A 153 6.16 2.59 -2.78
N SER A 154 5.29 3.55 -2.67
CA SER A 154 5.36 4.78 -1.88
C SER A 154 4.89 4.66 -0.43
N SER A 155 4.26 3.53 0.02
CA SER A 155 3.87 3.31 1.41
C SER A 155 5.04 2.74 2.24
N SER A 156 6.22 3.35 2.08
CA SER A 156 7.48 2.92 2.67
C SER A 156 7.42 2.80 4.19
N GLY A 157 7.03 3.87 4.88
CA GLY A 157 6.90 3.90 6.33
C GLY A 157 5.81 2.95 6.84
N SER A 158 4.69 2.78 6.10
CA SER A 158 3.62 1.87 6.50
C SER A 158 4.07 0.41 6.55
N ALA A 159 4.82 -0.05 5.53
CA ALA A 159 5.34 -1.41 5.50
C ALA A 159 6.51 -1.58 6.49
N ALA A 160 7.42 -0.60 6.55
CA ALA A 160 8.56 -0.62 7.46
C ALA A 160 8.12 -0.67 8.93
N ALA A 161 7.14 0.14 9.34
CA ALA A 161 6.62 0.16 10.71
C ALA A 161 6.04 -1.20 11.14
N VAL A 162 5.30 -1.89 10.26
CA VAL A 162 4.78 -3.24 10.54
C VAL A 162 5.89 -4.26 10.65
N ALA A 163 6.85 -4.25 9.71
CA ALA A 163 7.98 -5.18 9.70
C ALA A 163 8.94 -4.94 10.89
N ALA A 164 9.03 -3.70 11.38
CA ALA A 164 9.84 -3.33 12.54
C ALA A 164 9.14 -3.58 13.89
N PHE A 165 7.89 -4.02 13.88
CA PHE A 165 7.03 -4.13 15.06
C PHE A 165 6.81 -2.78 15.78
N GLU A 166 6.77 -1.71 15.05
CA GLU A 166 6.45 -0.35 15.50
C GLU A 166 4.94 -0.10 15.49
N ALA A 167 4.23 -0.84 14.63
CA ALA A 167 2.78 -0.96 14.63
C ALA A 167 2.39 -2.42 14.40
N VAL A 168 1.21 -2.83 14.88
CA VAL A 168 0.68 -4.18 14.62
C VAL A 168 0.22 -4.29 13.18
N ALA A 169 -0.37 -3.22 12.66
CA ALA A 169 -0.87 -3.11 11.30
C ALA A 169 -0.79 -1.66 10.80
N SER A 170 -0.99 -1.44 9.50
CA SER A 170 -1.01 -0.10 8.92
C SER A 170 -1.94 0.00 7.71
N LEU A 171 -2.30 1.25 7.35
CA LEU A 171 -2.91 1.56 6.07
C LEU A 171 -1.90 2.24 5.14
N GLY A 172 -1.90 1.79 3.89
CA GLY A 172 -1.19 2.42 2.79
C GLY A 172 -2.12 2.91 1.69
N SER A 173 -1.56 3.43 0.60
CA SER A 173 -2.26 3.70 -0.65
C SER A 173 -1.48 3.12 -1.83
N ASP A 174 -2.20 2.61 -2.83
CA ASP A 174 -1.63 1.90 -3.98
C ASP A 174 -2.20 2.50 -5.27
N THR A 175 -1.34 3.10 -6.07
CA THR A 175 -1.67 3.70 -7.36
C THR A 175 -1.04 2.94 -8.52
N GLY A 176 0.13 2.33 -8.30
CA GLY A 176 0.86 1.53 -9.27
C GLY A 176 1.56 0.30 -8.67
N GLY A 177 1.39 0.06 -7.35
CA GLY A 177 2.09 -0.98 -6.59
C GLY A 177 2.45 -0.54 -5.18
N SER A 178 2.07 0.69 -4.82
CA SER A 178 2.60 1.38 -3.62
C SER A 178 2.16 0.82 -2.25
N ILE A 179 1.40 -0.25 -2.19
CA ILE A 179 1.19 -1.12 -1.02
C ILE A 179 1.98 -2.42 -1.22
N ARG A 180 1.85 -3.04 -2.39
CA ARG A 180 2.34 -4.39 -2.69
C ARG A 180 3.86 -4.44 -2.76
N LEU A 181 4.50 -3.45 -3.41
CA LEU A 181 5.95 -3.39 -3.50
C LEU A 181 6.62 -3.24 -2.12
N PRO A 182 6.27 -2.23 -1.29
CA PRO A 182 6.87 -2.12 0.04
C PRO A 182 6.50 -3.30 0.95
N ALA A 183 5.31 -3.91 0.80
CA ALA A 183 4.98 -5.13 1.53
C ALA A 183 5.93 -6.28 1.18
N ALA A 184 6.22 -6.51 -0.11
CA ALA A 184 7.17 -7.53 -0.55
C ALA A 184 8.59 -7.27 -0.02
N TYR A 185 9.08 -6.04 -0.14
CA TYR A 185 10.45 -5.67 0.27
C TYR A 185 10.65 -5.61 1.79
N CYS A 186 9.56 -5.46 2.55
CA CYS A 186 9.58 -5.52 4.01
C CYS A 186 9.16 -6.90 4.57
N GLY A 187 8.77 -7.85 3.73
CA GLY A 187 8.37 -9.19 4.16
C GLY A 187 7.06 -9.22 4.96
N VAL A 188 6.09 -8.42 4.55
CA VAL A 188 4.75 -8.35 5.15
C VAL A 188 3.68 -8.56 4.07
N VAL A 189 2.44 -8.76 4.48
CA VAL A 189 1.29 -8.93 3.57
C VAL A 189 0.69 -7.57 3.25
N GLY A 190 0.45 -7.28 1.96
CA GLY A 190 -0.17 -6.04 1.52
C GLY A 190 -1.28 -6.29 0.50
N LEU A 191 -2.47 -5.76 0.76
CA LEU A 191 -3.62 -5.88 -0.14
C LEU A 191 -3.94 -4.54 -0.80
N LYS A 192 -4.02 -4.53 -2.12
CA LYS A 192 -4.72 -3.53 -2.90
C LYS A 192 -6.13 -4.04 -3.21
N PRO A 193 -7.19 -3.51 -2.58
CA PRO A 193 -8.57 -3.90 -2.89
C PRO A 193 -8.97 -3.56 -4.32
N THR A 194 -10.10 -4.08 -4.77
CA THR A 194 -10.76 -3.63 -6.01
C THR A 194 -11.02 -2.13 -5.95
N TYR A 195 -10.80 -1.43 -7.07
CA TYR A 195 -11.12 -0.01 -7.18
C TYR A 195 -12.60 0.25 -6.85
N GLY A 196 -12.84 1.11 -5.86
CA GLY A 196 -14.17 1.40 -5.34
C GLY A 196 -14.66 0.48 -4.21
N ARG A 197 -13.89 -0.54 -3.79
CA ARG A 197 -14.24 -1.39 -2.63
C ARG A 197 -14.03 -0.69 -1.29
N VAL A 198 -13.03 0.19 -1.21
CA VAL A 198 -12.69 1.01 -0.05
C VAL A 198 -12.81 2.48 -0.43
N SER A 199 -13.47 3.28 0.40
CA SER A 199 -13.64 4.71 0.17
C SER A 199 -12.30 5.44 0.09
N ARG A 200 -12.23 6.41 -0.83
CA ARG A 200 -11.12 7.35 -0.97
C ARG A 200 -11.40 8.72 -0.36
N TYR A 201 -12.55 8.89 0.31
CA TYR A 201 -12.84 10.12 1.02
C TYR A 201 -11.81 10.36 2.12
N GLY A 202 -11.13 11.51 2.05
CA GLY A 202 -10.03 11.86 2.94
C GLY A 202 -8.65 11.32 2.53
N LEU A 203 -8.54 10.68 1.35
CA LEU A 203 -7.26 10.38 0.71
C LEU A 203 -6.83 11.58 -0.16
N VAL A 204 -5.60 12.06 0.02
CA VAL A 204 -5.01 13.06 -0.88
C VAL A 204 -4.70 12.39 -2.22
N ALA A 205 -5.33 12.88 -3.29
CA ALA A 205 -5.28 12.25 -4.60
C ALA A 205 -3.92 12.42 -5.28
N PHE A 206 -3.35 11.32 -5.74
CA PHE A 206 -2.29 11.28 -6.73
C PHE A 206 -2.90 11.12 -8.13
N ALA A 207 -3.51 9.99 -8.42
CA ALA A 207 -4.22 9.70 -9.66
C ALA A 207 -5.60 9.11 -9.36
N SER A 208 -6.62 9.95 -9.44
CA SER A 208 -7.98 9.65 -8.96
C SER A 208 -8.61 8.41 -9.59
N SER A 209 -8.21 8.05 -10.82
CA SER A 209 -8.73 6.86 -11.51
C SER A 209 -8.03 5.55 -11.14
N LEU A 210 -7.00 5.60 -10.27
CA LEU A 210 -6.15 4.45 -9.92
C LEU A 210 -5.95 4.29 -8.40
N ASP A 211 -5.92 5.39 -7.64
CA ASP A 211 -5.63 5.39 -6.20
C ASP A 211 -6.59 4.48 -5.43
N GLN A 212 -6.03 3.66 -4.53
CA GLN A 212 -6.80 2.82 -3.61
C GLN A 212 -6.10 2.73 -2.25
N ILE A 213 -6.86 2.89 -1.15
CA ILE A 213 -6.37 2.60 0.20
C ILE A 213 -6.46 1.09 0.44
N GLY A 214 -5.47 0.54 1.15
CA GLY A 214 -5.49 -0.86 1.54
C GLY A 214 -4.62 -1.16 2.76
N PRO A 215 -4.82 -2.33 3.37
CA PRO A 215 -4.15 -2.77 4.59
C PRO A 215 -2.77 -3.37 4.31
N ILE A 216 -1.89 -3.22 5.31
CA ILE A 216 -0.61 -3.91 5.42
C ILE A 216 -0.51 -4.52 6.81
N ALA A 217 -0.23 -5.82 6.91
CA ALA A 217 -0.07 -6.53 8.18
C ALA A 217 0.93 -7.69 8.05
N LYS A 218 1.27 -8.34 9.18
CA LYS A 218 2.25 -9.44 9.20
C LYS A 218 1.67 -10.76 8.69
N SER A 219 0.36 -10.95 8.79
CA SER A 219 -0.34 -12.18 8.42
C SER A 219 -1.51 -11.92 7.48
N VAL A 220 -1.94 -12.96 6.80
CA VAL A 220 -3.12 -12.92 5.92
C VAL A 220 -4.38 -12.64 6.73
N GLU A 221 -4.51 -13.25 7.92
CA GLU A 221 -5.66 -13.03 8.80
C GLU A 221 -5.74 -11.59 9.28
N ASP A 222 -4.63 -11.00 9.75
CA ASP A 222 -4.61 -9.60 10.20
C ASP A 222 -4.95 -8.65 9.05
N THR A 223 -4.45 -8.93 7.83
CA THR A 223 -4.78 -8.18 6.63
C THR A 223 -6.27 -8.28 6.29
N ALA A 224 -6.90 -9.46 6.47
CA ALA A 224 -8.33 -9.66 6.26
C ALA A 224 -9.17 -8.87 7.28
N ARG A 225 -8.77 -8.86 8.56
CA ARG A 225 -9.44 -8.07 9.61
C ARG A 225 -9.47 -6.57 9.29
N LEU A 226 -8.33 -6.02 8.86
CA LEU A 226 -8.28 -4.62 8.44
C LEU A 226 -9.12 -4.39 7.18
N PHE A 227 -9.03 -5.28 6.18
CA PHE A 227 -9.79 -5.16 4.95
C PHE A 227 -11.29 -5.11 5.21
N VAL A 228 -11.83 -6.06 5.99
CA VAL A 228 -13.26 -6.09 6.34
C VAL A 228 -13.68 -4.80 7.06
N THR A 229 -12.84 -4.29 7.94
CA THR A 229 -13.10 -3.04 8.67
C THR A 229 -13.20 -1.83 7.74
N ILE A 230 -12.28 -1.68 6.79
CA ILE A 230 -12.21 -0.47 5.96
C ILE A 230 -13.05 -0.54 4.68
N ALA A 231 -13.47 -1.74 4.25
CA ALA A 231 -14.27 -1.96 3.03
C ALA A 231 -15.74 -1.55 3.21
N GLY A 232 -16.43 -1.32 2.09
CA GLY A 232 -17.86 -1.05 2.04
C GLY A 232 -18.23 0.32 1.50
N TYR A 233 -19.51 0.49 1.21
CA TYR A 233 -20.05 1.68 0.58
C TYR A 233 -19.88 2.96 1.42
N ASP A 234 -19.54 4.04 0.73
CA ASP A 234 -19.45 5.39 1.30
C ASP A 234 -20.08 6.42 0.33
N PRO A 235 -21.17 7.11 0.72
CA PRO A 235 -21.78 8.13 -0.10
C PRO A 235 -20.88 9.37 -0.33
N MET A 236 -19.81 9.54 0.47
CA MET A 236 -18.85 10.64 0.33
C MET A 236 -17.84 10.41 -0.80
N ASP A 237 -17.73 9.17 -1.32
CA ASP A 237 -16.91 8.82 -2.49
C ASP A 237 -17.80 8.31 -3.63
N SER A 238 -17.96 9.10 -4.67
CA SER A 238 -18.78 8.76 -5.84
C SER A 238 -18.32 7.52 -6.61
N THR A 239 -17.10 7.05 -6.35
CA THR A 239 -16.57 5.81 -6.94
C THR A 239 -16.77 4.58 -6.07
N SER A 240 -17.22 4.77 -4.82
CA SER A 240 -17.51 3.69 -3.89
C SER A 240 -18.66 2.82 -4.37
N MET A 241 -18.44 1.50 -4.38
CA MET A 241 -19.42 0.52 -4.88
C MET A 241 -20.27 -0.01 -3.73
N ASN A 242 -21.60 0.00 -3.92
CA ASN A 242 -22.54 -0.54 -2.94
C ASN A 242 -22.66 -2.07 -3.12
N LEU A 243 -21.67 -2.78 -2.61
CA LEU A 243 -21.58 -4.25 -2.64
C LEU A 243 -21.30 -4.76 -1.23
N GLU A 244 -21.86 -5.91 -0.90
CA GLU A 244 -21.64 -6.59 0.36
C GLU A 244 -20.15 -6.88 0.58
N VAL A 245 -19.69 -6.69 1.83
CA VAL A 245 -18.32 -6.99 2.24
C VAL A 245 -18.34 -8.41 2.79
N PRO A 246 -17.47 -9.32 2.29
CA PRO A 246 -17.39 -10.68 2.82
C PRO A 246 -16.96 -10.68 4.29
N THR A 247 -17.44 -11.67 5.04
CA THR A 247 -16.99 -11.89 6.43
C THR A 247 -15.57 -12.45 6.48
N ILE A 248 -14.94 -12.40 7.66
CA ILE A 248 -13.59 -12.98 7.84
C ILE A 248 -13.62 -14.49 7.61
N GLU A 249 -14.67 -15.17 8.07
CA GLU A 249 -14.85 -16.60 7.91
C GLU A 249 -14.92 -16.98 6.42
N GLU A 250 -15.65 -16.21 5.61
CA GLU A 250 -15.72 -16.41 4.15
C GLU A 250 -14.38 -16.17 3.47
N LEU A 251 -13.61 -15.16 3.92
CA LEU A 251 -12.29 -14.84 3.37
C LEU A 251 -11.24 -15.91 3.69
N LEU A 252 -11.28 -16.49 4.90
CA LEU A 252 -10.26 -17.40 5.41
C LEU A 252 -10.67 -18.88 5.33
N SER A 253 -11.84 -19.19 4.77
CA SER A 253 -12.29 -20.58 4.63
C SER A 253 -11.29 -21.38 3.79
N SER A 254 -10.84 -22.51 4.31
CA SER A 254 -9.91 -23.43 3.64
C SER A 254 -10.62 -24.55 2.87
N GLU A 255 -11.95 -24.48 2.75
CA GLU A 255 -12.73 -25.49 2.04
C GLU A 255 -12.46 -25.40 0.52
N ASP A 256 -12.09 -26.54 -0.07
CA ASP A 256 -11.89 -26.77 -1.52
C ASP A 256 -11.03 -25.74 -2.27
N VAL A 257 -9.77 -25.58 -1.85
CA VAL A 257 -8.77 -24.78 -2.58
C VAL A 257 -8.35 -25.55 -3.86
N LYS A 258 -9.22 -25.51 -4.88
CA LYS A 258 -8.97 -26.07 -6.21
C LYS A 258 -8.95 -24.91 -7.23
N PHE A 259 -7.85 -24.18 -7.27
CA PHE A 259 -7.73 -23.04 -8.16
C PHE A 259 -6.77 -23.34 -9.33
N THR A 260 -7.03 -22.66 -10.44
CA THR A 260 -6.11 -22.57 -11.56
C THR A 260 -5.42 -21.22 -11.54
N LEU A 261 -4.09 -21.20 -11.40
CA LEU A 261 -3.27 -20.01 -11.41
C LEU A 261 -2.74 -19.76 -12.82
N GLY A 262 -2.99 -18.57 -13.35
CA GLY A 262 -2.50 -18.13 -14.65
C GLY A 262 -1.11 -17.53 -14.54
N ILE A 263 -0.15 -18.04 -15.30
CA ILE A 263 1.22 -17.53 -15.40
C ILE A 263 1.33 -16.77 -16.73
N PRO A 264 1.46 -15.44 -16.74
CA PRO A 264 1.54 -14.67 -17.98
C PRO A 264 2.81 -14.95 -18.78
N ASP A 265 2.67 -15.02 -20.11
CA ASP A 265 3.75 -15.23 -21.08
C ASP A 265 4.79 -14.09 -21.07
N VAL A 266 4.41 -12.88 -20.66
CA VAL A 266 5.34 -11.75 -20.53
C VAL A 266 6.52 -12.02 -19.57
N LEU A 267 6.40 -12.99 -18.66
CA LEU A 267 7.49 -13.37 -17.76
C LEU A 267 8.68 -14.01 -18.52
N ASP A 268 8.45 -14.59 -19.68
CA ASP A 268 9.50 -15.20 -20.50
C ASP A 268 10.39 -14.14 -21.19
N GLU A 269 9.85 -12.93 -21.39
CA GLU A 269 10.53 -11.79 -22.01
C GLU A 269 11.03 -10.76 -20.97
N ALA A 270 10.55 -10.85 -19.73
CA ALA A 270 10.88 -9.89 -18.69
C ALA A 270 12.30 -10.11 -18.16
N ASN A 271 13.05 -9.02 -17.99
CA ASN A 271 14.35 -9.06 -17.35
C ASN A 271 14.19 -9.16 -15.83
N ILE A 272 14.01 -10.37 -15.31
CA ILE A 272 13.89 -10.66 -13.89
C ILE A 272 15.27 -11.09 -13.37
N GLU A 273 15.72 -10.47 -12.29
CA GLU A 273 16.97 -10.90 -11.66
C GLU A 273 16.88 -12.33 -11.14
N GLU A 274 17.97 -13.09 -11.30
CA GLU A 274 18.01 -14.54 -11.01
C GLU A 274 17.57 -14.87 -9.57
N SER A 275 17.92 -14.01 -8.61
CA SER A 275 17.55 -14.18 -7.20
C SER A 275 16.03 -14.11 -6.97
N VAL A 276 15.36 -13.19 -7.65
CA VAL A 276 13.89 -13.05 -7.63
C VAL A 276 13.23 -14.22 -8.38
N GLY A 277 13.74 -14.55 -9.58
CA GLY A 277 13.25 -15.66 -10.39
C GLY A 277 13.27 -16.99 -9.64
N LYS A 278 14.39 -17.30 -8.94
CA LYS A 278 14.49 -18.50 -8.11
C LYS A 278 13.43 -18.56 -7.01
N LYS A 279 13.18 -17.44 -6.32
CA LYS A 279 12.15 -17.38 -5.28
C LYS A 279 10.74 -17.51 -5.84
N PHE A 280 10.48 -16.94 -6.99
CA PHE A 280 9.20 -17.10 -7.67
C PHE A 280 8.99 -18.56 -8.13
N ASP A 281 10.01 -19.23 -8.67
CA ASP A 281 9.94 -20.65 -9.03
C ASP A 281 9.70 -21.55 -7.81
N GLU A 282 10.25 -21.21 -6.63
CA GLU A 282 9.96 -21.92 -5.38
C GLU A 282 8.47 -21.85 -5.04
N VAL A 283 7.85 -20.67 -5.21
CA VAL A 283 6.41 -20.44 -5.00
C VAL A 283 5.57 -21.27 -6.00
N LEU A 284 5.92 -21.26 -7.28
CA LEU A 284 5.21 -22.04 -8.30
C LEU A 284 5.27 -23.54 -8.00
N ARG A 285 6.47 -24.07 -7.65
CA ARG A 285 6.64 -25.48 -7.25
C ARG A 285 5.85 -25.83 -5.99
N PHE A 286 5.72 -24.89 -5.04
CA PHE A 286 4.87 -25.11 -3.87
C PHE A 286 3.43 -25.33 -4.31
N PHE A 287 2.84 -24.42 -5.09
CA PHE A 287 1.46 -24.54 -5.52
C PHE A 287 1.21 -25.82 -6.36
N GLU A 288 2.12 -26.17 -7.24
CA GLU A 288 2.04 -27.40 -8.05
C GLU A 288 2.08 -28.65 -7.17
N ARG A 289 3.01 -28.72 -6.20
CA ARG A 289 3.13 -29.82 -5.25
C ARG A 289 1.87 -30.00 -4.39
N GLU A 290 1.25 -28.89 -4.01
CA GLU A 290 0.00 -28.88 -3.26
C GLU A 290 -1.25 -29.12 -4.13
N GLY A 291 -1.06 -29.43 -5.42
CA GLY A 291 -2.11 -29.87 -6.33
C GLY A 291 -2.91 -28.78 -7.05
N LEU A 292 -2.47 -27.52 -6.97
CA LEU A 292 -3.07 -26.45 -7.76
C LEU A 292 -2.65 -26.58 -9.23
N LYS A 293 -3.55 -26.16 -10.13
CA LYS A 293 -3.24 -26.13 -11.55
C LYS A 293 -2.50 -24.84 -11.92
N LEU A 294 -1.37 -24.98 -12.61
CA LEU A 294 -0.66 -23.85 -13.21
C LEU A 294 -0.94 -23.85 -14.72
N LYS A 295 -1.39 -22.72 -15.27
CA LYS A 295 -1.70 -22.55 -16.70
C LYS A 295 -0.98 -21.35 -17.27
N ARG A 296 -0.27 -21.53 -18.40
CA ARG A 296 0.25 -20.38 -19.17
C ARG A 296 -0.90 -19.63 -19.80
N ILE A 297 -0.87 -18.29 -19.68
CA ILE A 297 -1.88 -17.39 -20.25
C ILE A 297 -1.20 -16.29 -21.04
N SER A 298 -1.89 -15.79 -22.07
CA SER A 298 -1.41 -14.68 -22.87
C SER A 298 -2.09 -13.38 -22.46
N LEU A 299 -1.27 -12.36 -22.18
CA LEU A 299 -1.70 -10.99 -21.88
C LEU A 299 -0.94 -10.03 -22.82
N PRO A 300 -1.29 -9.97 -24.12
CA PRO A 300 -0.47 -9.34 -25.15
C PRO A 300 -0.21 -7.83 -24.95
N HIS A 301 -1.09 -7.14 -24.22
CA HIS A 301 -0.95 -5.71 -23.99
C HIS A 301 -0.29 -5.35 -22.64
N ILE A 302 -0.04 -6.32 -21.74
CA ILE A 302 0.54 -6.07 -20.41
C ILE A 302 1.93 -5.41 -20.49
N LYS A 303 2.69 -5.67 -21.55
CA LYS A 303 4.00 -5.07 -21.80
C LYS A 303 4.00 -3.55 -21.94
N TYR A 304 2.84 -2.95 -22.20
CA TYR A 304 2.67 -1.48 -22.28
C TYR A 304 2.24 -0.85 -20.94
N SER A 305 2.18 -1.64 -19.87
CA SER A 305 1.60 -1.16 -18.60
C SER A 305 2.38 -0.02 -17.99
N VAL A 306 3.72 -0.02 -18.06
CA VAL A 306 4.56 1.06 -17.49
C VAL A 306 4.30 2.37 -18.20
N GLU A 307 4.34 2.39 -19.53
CA GLU A 307 4.12 3.61 -20.34
C GLU A 307 2.69 4.14 -20.16
N VAL A 308 1.70 3.25 -20.23
CA VAL A 308 0.29 3.60 -20.05
C VAL A 308 0.05 4.16 -18.65
N TYR A 309 0.61 3.52 -17.63
CA TYR A 309 0.53 3.97 -16.26
C TYR A 309 1.10 5.38 -16.12
N HIS A 310 2.35 5.61 -16.56
CA HIS A 310 3.01 6.90 -16.41
C HIS A 310 2.29 8.02 -17.18
N LEU A 311 1.77 7.77 -18.37
CA LEU A 311 0.98 8.76 -19.11
C LEU A 311 -0.31 9.15 -18.36
N ILE A 312 -1.02 8.18 -17.78
CA ILE A 312 -2.26 8.45 -17.05
C ILE A 312 -1.97 9.15 -15.72
N VAL A 313 -1.06 8.59 -14.90
CA VAL A 313 -0.83 9.12 -13.56
C VAL A 313 -0.22 10.52 -13.59
N THR A 314 0.71 10.81 -14.50
CA THR A 314 1.30 12.16 -14.61
C THR A 314 0.27 13.17 -15.07
N SER A 315 -0.61 12.80 -16.00
CA SER A 315 -1.72 13.64 -16.47
C SER A 315 -2.69 13.98 -15.34
N GLU A 316 -3.14 12.97 -14.59
CA GLU A 316 -4.03 13.18 -13.45
C GLU A 316 -3.36 13.92 -12.30
N ALA A 317 -2.08 13.64 -12.02
CA ALA A 317 -1.29 14.34 -11.02
C ALA A 317 -1.16 15.83 -11.33
N SER A 318 -0.88 16.22 -12.58
CA SER A 318 -0.79 17.63 -12.95
C SER A 318 -2.07 18.40 -12.65
N SER A 319 -3.23 17.79 -12.88
CA SER A 319 -4.54 18.34 -12.52
C SER A 319 -4.79 18.35 -11.01
N ASN A 320 -4.55 17.22 -10.34
CA ASN A 320 -4.82 17.08 -8.90
C ASN A 320 -3.94 17.99 -8.04
N LEU A 321 -2.66 18.17 -8.40
CA LEU A 321 -1.72 18.99 -7.63
C LEU A 321 -1.78 20.48 -8.00
N ALA A 322 -2.60 20.88 -8.96
CA ALA A 322 -2.81 22.30 -9.30
C ALA A 322 -3.38 23.13 -8.13
N ARG A 323 -4.10 22.48 -7.21
CA ARG A 323 -4.72 23.10 -6.02
C ARG A 323 -3.73 23.52 -4.94
N TYR A 324 -2.49 23.01 -4.97
CA TYR A 324 -1.48 23.32 -3.97
C TYR A 324 -0.62 24.48 -4.43
N ASP A 325 -1.02 25.69 -4.04
CA ASP A 325 -0.48 26.97 -4.51
C ASP A 325 -0.03 27.90 -3.37
N GLY A 326 -0.19 27.46 -2.10
CA GLY A 326 0.16 28.24 -0.92
C GLY A 326 -0.81 29.38 -0.58
N VAL A 327 -1.96 29.48 -1.27
CA VAL A 327 -2.92 30.58 -1.02
C VAL A 327 -3.83 30.30 0.16
N ARG A 328 -4.36 29.08 0.25
CA ARG A 328 -5.38 28.70 1.25
C ARG A 328 -4.79 28.00 2.46
N TYR A 329 -3.73 27.20 2.26
CA TYR A 329 -3.09 26.37 3.28
C TYR A 329 -1.71 25.89 2.79
N GLY A 330 -0.92 25.38 3.71
CA GLY A 330 0.40 24.84 3.45
C GLY A 330 1.50 25.90 3.36
N PHE A 331 2.65 25.49 2.85
CA PHE A 331 3.81 26.36 2.65
C PHE A 331 3.51 27.46 1.63
N ARG A 332 3.93 28.68 1.94
CA ARG A 332 3.86 29.84 1.07
C ARG A 332 5.20 30.59 1.10
N GLU A 333 5.71 30.94 -0.06
CA GLU A 333 6.88 31.79 -0.22
C GLU A 333 6.44 33.21 -0.57
N ASP A 334 6.95 34.21 0.16
CA ASP A 334 6.63 35.60 -0.12
C ASP A 334 7.32 36.10 -1.37
N ALA A 335 6.64 36.96 -2.13
CA ALA A 335 7.14 37.55 -3.36
C ALA A 335 6.49 38.92 -3.62
N ASP A 336 7.12 39.69 -4.48
CA ASP A 336 6.72 41.04 -4.90
C ASP A 336 5.49 41.05 -5.81
N THR A 337 5.20 39.95 -6.51
CA THR A 337 4.01 39.80 -7.36
C THR A 337 3.30 38.47 -7.08
N LEU A 338 2.01 38.43 -7.41
CA LEU A 338 1.20 37.22 -7.29
C LEU A 338 1.78 36.07 -8.12
N GLU A 339 2.19 36.34 -9.33
CA GLU A 339 2.82 35.35 -10.22
C GLU A 339 4.11 34.78 -9.61
N ASN A 340 5.00 35.64 -9.13
CA ASN A 340 6.23 35.23 -8.47
C ASN A 340 5.97 34.45 -7.18
N MET A 341 4.92 34.76 -6.43
CA MET A 341 4.50 34.00 -5.26
C MET A 341 4.11 32.58 -5.63
N TYR A 342 3.30 32.36 -6.68
CA TYR A 342 2.96 31.03 -7.15
C TYR A 342 4.19 30.25 -7.65
N ILE A 343 5.04 30.89 -8.45
CA ILE A 343 6.26 30.29 -8.99
C ILE A 343 7.19 29.86 -7.87
N LYS A 344 7.52 30.73 -6.93
CA LYS A 344 8.42 30.46 -5.81
C LYS A 344 7.86 29.39 -4.88
N THR A 345 6.57 29.50 -4.50
CA THR A 345 5.91 28.55 -3.62
C THR A 345 5.95 27.14 -4.18
N ARG A 346 5.54 26.95 -5.43
CA ARG A 346 5.50 25.61 -6.04
C ARG A 346 6.91 25.09 -6.35
N SER A 347 7.83 25.95 -6.80
CA SER A 347 9.22 25.55 -7.09
C SER A 347 9.99 25.09 -5.87
N GLN A 348 9.75 25.70 -4.71
CA GLN A 348 10.39 25.35 -3.44
C GLN A 348 9.60 24.33 -2.62
N GLY A 349 8.28 24.29 -2.79
CA GLY A 349 7.37 23.44 -2.02
C GLY A 349 7.32 22.01 -2.52
N PHE A 350 7.49 21.77 -3.83
CA PHE A 350 7.53 20.43 -4.41
C PHE A 350 8.95 19.92 -4.62
N GLY A 351 9.15 18.64 -4.36
CA GLY A 351 10.37 17.92 -4.66
C GLY A 351 10.60 17.67 -6.16
N PRO A 352 11.77 17.17 -6.54
CA PRO A 352 12.17 17.03 -7.94
C PRO A 352 11.31 16.05 -8.73
N GLU A 353 10.93 14.90 -8.13
CA GLU A 353 10.11 13.89 -8.81
C GLU A 353 8.67 14.38 -9.05
N VAL A 354 8.06 15.02 -8.07
CA VAL A 354 6.73 15.63 -8.21
C VAL A 354 6.72 16.70 -9.30
N LYS A 355 7.72 17.58 -9.33
CA LYS A 355 7.86 18.59 -10.40
C LYS A 355 7.99 17.96 -11.78
N ARG A 356 8.79 16.90 -11.92
CA ARG A 356 8.95 16.14 -13.16
C ARG A 356 7.61 15.59 -13.64
N ARG A 357 6.85 14.91 -12.76
CA ARG A 357 5.53 14.34 -13.12
C ARG A 357 4.48 15.39 -13.45
N ILE A 358 4.47 16.54 -12.75
CA ILE A 358 3.59 17.66 -13.08
C ILE A 358 3.92 18.19 -14.49
N MET A 359 5.19 18.37 -14.84
CA MET A 359 5.59 18.84 -16.16
C MET A 359 5.24 17.85 -17.27
N LEU A 360 5.51 16.56 -17.07
CA LEU A 360 5.15 15.51 -18.02
C LEU A 360 3.64 15.44 -18.25
N GLY A 361 2.85 15.52 -17.17
CA GLY A 361 1.39 15.51 -17.26
C GLY A 361 0.82 16.75 -17.94
N THR A 362 1.37 17.93 -17.65
CA THR A 362 1.00 19.17 -18.32
C THR A 362 1.28 19.09 -19.81
N PHE A 363 2.42 18.53 -20.21
CA PHE A 363 2.75 18.30 -21.61
C PHE A 363 1.78 17.31 -22.26
N ALA A 364 1.52 16.16 -21.64
CA ALA A 364 0.61 15.14 -22.18
C ALA A 364 -0.84 15.62 -22.34
N LEU A 365 -1.27 16.59 -21.51
CA LEU A 365 -2.61 17.21 -21.59
C LEU A 365 -2.68 18.47 -22.48
N SER A 366 -1.54 18.94 -22.99
CA SER A 366 -1.51 20.17 -23.79
C SER A 366 -2.14 19.98 -25.17
N HIS A 367 -2.54 21.11 -25.79
CA HIS A 367 -3.16 21.13 -27.12
C HIS A 367 -2.27 20.43 -28.18
N GLY A 368 -2.87 19.55 -28.97
CA GLY A 368 -2.17 18.75 -29.98
C GLY A 368 -1.54 17.44 -29.46
N TYR A 369 -1.34 17.29 -28.14
CA TYR A 369 -0.76 16.08 -27.54
C TYR A 369 -1.77 15.23 -26.77
N TYR A 370 -2.88 15.82 -26.33
CA TYR A 370 -3.92 15.13 -25.54
C TYR A 370 -4.42 13.85 -26.21
N ASP A 371 -4.75 13.89 -27.49
CA ASP A 371 -5.24 12.73 -28.24
C ASP A 371 -4.15 11.68 -28.46
N ALA A 372 -2.92 12.15 -28.72
CA ALA A 372 -1.78 11.31 -29.06
C ALA A 372 -1.25 10.53 -27.83
N TYR A 373 -1.32 11.12 -26.64
CA TYR A 373 -0.79 10.53 -25.41
C TYR A 373 -1.89 10.08 -24.47
N TYR A 374 -2.66 10.99 -23.87
CA TYR A 374 -3.58 10.65 -22.80
C TYR A 374 -4.74 9.78 -23.28
N LEU A 375 -5.46 10.18 -24.34
CA LEU A 375 -6.57 9.37 -24.88
C LEU A 375 -6.08 8.03 -25.41
N ARG A 376 -4.91 8.00 -26.04
CA ARG A 376 -4.31 6.75 -26.49
C ARG A 376 -3.99 5.81 -25.33
N ALA A 377 -3.42 6.34 -24.23
CA ALA A 377 -3.15 5.58 -23.02
C ALA A 377 -4.44 4.99 -22.42
N LEU A 378 -5.54 5.75 -22.37
CA LEU A 378 -6.84 5.24 -21.91
C LEU A 378 -7.38 4.09 -22.80
N LYS A 379 -7.17 4.16 -24.11
CA LYS A 379 -7.54 3.08 -25.04
C LYS A 379 -6.71 1.81 -24.78
N VAL A 380 -5.39 1.94 -24.59
CA VAL A 380 -4.52 0.80 -24.29
C VAL A 380 -4.83 0.23 -22.90
N ARG A 381 -5.10 1.08 -21.89
CA ARG A 381 -5.61 0.65 -20.58
C ARG A 381 -6.83 -0.29 -20.72
N ARG A 382 -7.77 0.04 -21.63
CA ARG A 382 -8.91 -0.82 -21.88
C ARG A 382 -8.53 -2.16 -22.49
N LEU A 383 -7.54 -2.20 -23.40
CA LEU A 383 -7.03 -3.45 -23.98
C LEU A 383 -6.38 -4.32 -22.91
N ILE A 384 -5.54 -3.76 -22.06
CA ILE A 384 -4.96 -4.48 -20.90
C ILE A 384 -6.07 -5.10 -20.05
N LYS A 385 -7.11 -4.34 -19.71
CA LYS A 385 -8.24 -4.87 -18.93
C LYS A 385 -8.95 -6.03 -19.65
N ASN A 386 -9.13 -5.92 -20.97
CA ASN A 386 -9.78 -6.98 -21.75
C ASN A 386 -8.95 -8.27 -21.78
N ASP A 387 -7.61 -8.19 -21.85
CA ASP A 387 -6.72 -9.36 -21.78
C ASP A 387 -6.95 -10.14 -20.48
N PHE A 388 -6.99 -9.43 -19.34
CA PHE A 388 -7.26 -10.07 -18.05
C PHE A 388 -8.67 -10.67 -17.99
N LEU A 389 -9.69 -9.97 -18.49
CA LEU A 389 -11.07 -10.48 -18.51
C LEU A 389 -11.19 -11.76 -19.36
N GLU A 390 -10.42 -11.85 -20.45
CA GLU A 390 -10.37 -13.07 -21.27
C GLU A 390 -9.63 -14.19 -20.52
N ALA A 391 -8.49 -13.89 -19.92
CA ALA A 391 -7.72 -14.85 -19.14
C ALA A 391 -8.52 -15.43 -17.96
N PHE A 392 -9.31 -14.60 -17.27
CA PHE A 392 -10.16 -15.04 -16.15
C PHE A 392 -11.34 -15.96 -16.55
N LYS A 393 -11.56 -16.22 -17.83
CA LYS A 393 -12.48 -17.29 -18.25
C LYS A 393 -11.87 -18.68 -18.07
N ASP A 394 -10.56 -18.75 -18.02
CA ASP A 394 -9.75 -19.98 -18.02
C ASP A 394 -8.97 -20.21 -16.72
N VAL A 395 -8.73 -19.15 -15.93
CA VAL A 395 -7.99 -19.18 -14.68
C VAL A 395 -8.71 -18.39 -13.61
N ASP A 396 -8.54 -18.79 -12.36
CA ASP A 396 -9.18 -18.12 -11.22
C ASP A 396 -8.40 -16.88 -10.76
N LEU A 397 -7.08 -16.95 -10.85
CA LEU A 397 -6.14 -15.92 -10.39
C LEU A 397 -4.96 -15.83 -11.36
N VAL A 398 -4.36 -14.63 -11.44
CA VAL A 398 -3.07 -14.44 -12.13
C VAL A 398 -1.98 -14.28 -11.08
N ILE A 399 -0.84 -14.99 -11.27
CA ILE A 399 0.32 -14.94 -10.37
C ILE A 399 1.52 -14.31 -11.07
N LEU A 400 2.20 -13.39 -10.37
CA LEU A 400 3.37 -12.65 -10.85
C LEU A 400 4.34 -12.38 -9.69
N PRO A 401 5.64 -12.20 -9.93
CA PRO A 401 6.51 -11.52 -8.97
C PRO A 401 5.94 -10.12 -8.65
N VAL A 402 6.32 -9.55 -7.50
CA VAL A 402 5.94 -8.16 -7.20
C VAL A 402 6.86 -7.17 -7.92
N ALA A 403 8.15 -7.45 -7.96
CA ALA A 403 9.16 -6.62 -8.63
C ALA A 403 10.12 -7.49 -9.46
N PRO A 404 10.80 -6.92 -10.46
CA PRO A 404 11.77 -7.66 -11.28
C PRO A 404 13.14 -7.82 -10.59
N SER A 405 13.42 -7.04 -9.53
CA SER A 405 14.71 -7.00 -8.85
C SER A 405 14.57 -6.98 -7.33
N PRO A 406 15.63 -7.27 -6.56
CA PRO A 406 15.70 -7.02 -5.13
C PRO A 406 15.53 -5.55 -4.78
N PRO A 407 15.32 -5.22 -3.48
CA PRO A 407 15.37 -3.84 -3.00
C PRO A 407 16.67 -3.15 -3.42
N PRO A 408 16.63 -1.96 -4.07
CA PRO A 408 17.84 -1.21 -4.39
C PRO A 408 18.49 -0.63 -3.13
N ARG A 409 19.80 -0.36 -3.15
CA ARG A 409 20.45 0.44 -2.11
C ARG A 409 19.97 1.88 -2.16
N ILE A 410 19.83 2.48 -1.01
CA ILE A 410 19.43 3.90 -0.90
C ILE A 410 20.50 4.77 -1.53
N GLY A 411 20.08 5.67 -2.44
CA GLY A 411 20.95 6.60 -3.18
C GLY A 411 21.68 5.98 -4.39
N GLU A 412 21.52 4.69 -4.66
CA GLU A 412 22.22 4.03 -5.77
C GLU A 412 21.54 4.28 -7.13
N THR A 413 20.22 4.25 -7.15
CA THR A 413 19.48 4.39 -8.39
C THR A 413 19.11 5.84 -8.63
N THR A 414 19.80 6.50 -9.54
CA THR A 414 19.57 7.91 -9.91
C THR A 414 18.78 8.11 -11.20
N ASP A 415 18.68 7.06 -12.04
CA ASP A 415 17.91 7.11 -13.27
C ASP A 415 16.41 6.86 -13.01
N PRO A 416 15.54 7.86 -13.25
CA PRO A 416 14.10 7.72 -13.02
C PRO A 416 13.43 6.62 -13.83
N VAL A 417 13.93 6.36 -15.05
CA VAL A 417 13.33 5.36 -15.95
C VAL A 417 13.54 3.96 -15.37
N SER A 418 14.71 3.65 -14.85
CA SER A 418 14.99 2.38 -14.17
C SER A 418 14.09 2.18 -12.96
N LEU A 419 13.81 3.24 -12.19
CA LEU A 419 12.89 3.18 -11.05
C LEU A 419 11.43 2.93 -11.48
N TYR A 420 11.03 3.41 -12.65
CA TYR A 420 9.67 3.18 -13.17
C TYR A 420 9.42 1.71 -13.52
N PHE A 421 10.46 0.97 -13.89
CA PHE A 421 10.34 -0.46 -14.17
C PHE A 421 10.13 -1.33 -12.93
N LEU A 422 10.34 -0.83 -11.72
CA LEU A 422 9.98 -1.55 -10.49
C LEU A 422 8.47 -1.86 -10.43
N ASP A 423 7.64 -1.02 -11.06
CA ASP A 423 6.17 -1.17 -11.08
C ASP A 423 5.66 -2.00 -12.27
N ILE A 424 6.54 -2.64 -13.05
CA ILE A 424 6.14 -3.37 -14.27
C ILE A 424 5.09 -4.46 -14.01
N PHE A 425 5.23 -5.20 -12.91
CA PHE A 425 4.32 -6.29 -12.56
C PHE A 425 3.14 -5.81 -11.69
N THR A 426 3.25 -4.68 -11.01
CA THR A 426 2.20 -4.20 -10.09
C THR A 426 1.21 -3.26 -10.76
N SER A 427 1.65 -2.40 -11.68
CA SER A 427 0.80 -1.41 -12.36
C SER A 427 -0.40 -2.00 -13.13
N PRO A 428 -0.33 -3.23 -13.71
CA PRO A 428 -1.48 -3.82 -14.40
C PRO A 428 -2.75 -3.94 -13.52
N ALA A 429 -2.60 -4.31 -12.25
CA ALA A 429 -3.72 -4.42 -11.32
C ALA A 429 -4.39 -3.07 -11.03
N ASN A 430 -3.64 -1.96 -11.07
CA ASN A 430 -4.19 -0.61 -10.92
C ASN A 430 -4.90 -0.16 -12.21
N LEU A 431 -4.26 -0.35 -13.37
CA LEU A 431 -4.83 0.01 -14.67
C LEU A 431 -6.16 -0.69 -14.93
N THR A 432 -6.28 -1.94 -14.51
CA THR A 432 -7.51 -2.74 -14.68
C THR A 432 -8.54 -2.50 -13.57
N GLY A 433 -8.12 -2.01 -12.41
CA GLY A 433 -8.94 -1.86 -11.21
C GLY A 433 -9.14 -3.16 -10.42
N PHE A 434 -8.48 -4.26 -10.80
CA PHE A 434 -8.59 -5.56 -10.13
C PHE A 434 -7.90 -5.56 -8.76
N PRO A 435 -8.40 -6.35 -7.79
CA PRO A 435 -7.74 -6.50 -6.50
C PRO A 435 -6.47 -7.34 -6.65
N ALA A 436 -5.48 -7.05 -5.81
CA ALA A 436 -4.24 -7.83 -5.78
C ALA A 436 -3.65 -7.87 -4.36
N ILE A 437 -3.12 -9.03 -3.97
CA ILE A 437 -2.43 -9.24 -2.69
C ILE A 437 -0.96 -9.58 -2.93
N SER A 438 -0.08 -8.95 -2.17
CA SER A 438 1.35 -9.25 -2.12
C SER A 438 1.64 -10.12 -0.91
N LEU A 439 2.40 -11.20 -1.14
CA LEU A 439 2.80 -12.18 -0.12
C LEU A 439 4.33 -12.35 -0.14
N PRO A 440 4.97 -12.48 1.02
CA PRO A 440 6.40 -12.80 1.08
C PRO A 440 6.69 -14.18 0.46
N SER A 441 7.80 -14.28 -0.29
CA SER A 441 8.28 -15.54 -0.87
C SER A 441 9.61 -16.03 -0.28
N GLY A 442 10.07 -15.40 0.79
CA GLY A 442 11.31 -15.74 1.49
C GLY A 442 12.34 -14.62 1.46
N ARG A 443 13.57 -14.97 1.85
CA ARG A 443 14.71 -14.04 1.89
C ARG A 443 15.70 -14.32 0.77
N MET A 444 16.35 -13.27 0.33
CA MET A 444 17.46 -13.26 -0.61
C MET A 444 18.77 -12.87 0.12
N GLU A 445 19.79 -12.56 -0.64
CA GLU A 445 21.05 -12.01 -0.12
C GLU A 445 20.82 -10.76 0.75
N PHE A 446 21.76 -10.44 1.61
CA PHE A 446 21.69 -9.33 2.57
C PHE A 446 20.49 -9.37 3.53
N ASN A 447 19.87 -10.56 3.69
CA ASN A 447 18.70 -10.78 4.53
C ASN A 447 17.41 -10.03 4.02
N LEU A 448 17.36 -9.68 2.76
CA LEU A 448 16.28 -8.90 2.16
C LEU A 448 15.10 -9.79 1.77
N PRO A 449 13.87 -9.46 2.17
CA PRO A 449 12.68 -10.15 1.71
C PRO A 449 12.39 -9.86 0.23
N THR A 450 11.67 -10.78 -0.39
CA THR A 450 11.00 -10.58 -1.68
C THR A 450 9.61 -11.20 -1.64
N GLY A 451 8.80 -10.95 -2.68
CA GLY A 451 7.43 -11.42 -2.70
C GLY A 451 6.87 -11.66 -4.10
N PHE A 452 5.75 -12.33 -4.11
CA PHE A 452 4.90 -12.52 -5.29
C PHE A 452 3.53 -11.89 -5.03
N GLN A 453 2.78 -11.70 -6.09
CA GLN A 453 1.41 -11.20 -6.01
C GLN A 453 0.42 -12.12 -6.73
N LEU A 454 -0.80 -12.09 -6.23
CA LEU A 454 -1.97 -12.70 -6.86
C LEU A 454 -2.94 -11.58 -7.26
N ILE A 455 -3.48 -11.67 -8.47
CA ILE A 455 -4.49 -10.73 -9.00
C ILE A 455 -5.76 -11.54 -9.26
N ALA A 456 -6.91 -11.05 -8.78
CA ALA A 456 -8.22 -11.68 -8.95
C ALA A 456 -9.16 -10.82 -9.80
N PRO A 457 -10.27 -11.38 -10.30
CA PRO A 457 -11.36 -10.58 -10.87
C PRO A 457 -11.90 -9.55 -9.89
N SER A 458 -12.54 -8.49 -10.39
CA SER A 458 -13.11 -7.44 -9.54
C SER A 458 -14.04 -8.00 -8.47
N PHE A 459 -13.87 -7.52 -7.23
CA PHE A 459 -14.67 -7.90 -6.07
C PHE A 459 -14.55 -9.36 -5.64
N ARG A 460 -13.48 -10.04 -6.07
CA ARG A 460 -13.15 -11.40 -5.67
C ARG A 460 -11.94 -11.44 -4.73
N GLU A 461 -11.92 -10.54 -3.75
CA GLU A 461 -10.92 -10.56 -2.68
C GLU A 461 -10.95 -11.87 -1.87
N ASP A 462 -12.11 -12.55 -1.84
CA ASP A 462 -12.27 -13.88 -1.24
C ASP A 462 -11.29 -14.91 -1.83
N LEU A 463 -11.11 -14.92 -3.15
CA LEU A 463 -10.15 -15.81 -3.81
C LEU A 463 -8.72 -15.50 -3.39
N LEU A 464 -8.37 -14.20 -3.31
CA LEU A 464 -7.04 -13.77 -2.89
C LEU A 464 -6.72 -14.24 -1.47
N PHE A 465 -7.65 -14.03 -0.52
CA PHE A 465 -7.44 -14.41 0.87
C PHE A 465 -7.40 -15.92 1.08
N LYS A 466 -8.24 -16.69 0.38
CA LYS A 466 -8.23 -18.16 0.45
C LYS A 466 -6.88 -18.74 0.01
N ILE A 467 -6.37 -18.33 -1.14
CA ILE A 467 -5.05 -18.77 -1.63
C ILE A 467 -3.92 -18.26 -0.75
N ALA A 468 -3.99 -17.00 -0.31
CA ALA A 468 -2.99 -16.42 0.56
C ALA A 468 -2.90 -17.18 1.90
N SER A 469 -4.05 -17.48 2.52
CA SER A 469 -4.11 -18.28 3.76
C SER A 469 -3.59 -19.70 3.55
N PHE A 470 -3.92 -20.32 2.42
CA PHE A 470 -3.39 -21.64 2.05
C PHE A 470 -1.86 -21.63 1.94
N TYR A 471 -1.31 -20.62 1.24
CA TYR A 471 0.14 -20.45 1.09
C TYR A 471 0.81 -20.18 2.44
N GLU A 472 0.28 -19.25 3.25
CA GLU A 472 0.82 -18.92 4.58
C GLU A 472 0.89 -20.15 5.49
N LYS A 473 -0.20 -20.95 5.56
CA LYS A 473 -0.26 -22.17 6.40
C LYS A 473 0.69 -23.27 5.90
N GLY A 474 0.85 -23.41 4.58
CA GLY A 474 1.67 -24.48 3.99
C GLY A 474 3.16 -24.15 3.88
N HIS A 475 3.50 -22.87 3.65
CA HIS A 475 4.87 -22.41 3.39
C HIS A 475 5.47 -21.56 4.53
N GLY A 476 4.65 -20.86 5.31
CA GLY A 476 5.11 -20.01 6.43
C GLY A 476 5.92 -18.79 6.01
N PHE A 477 5.77 -18.30 4.76
CA PHE A 477 6.47 -17.17 4.15
C PHE A 477 8.01 -17.29 4.03
N GLY A 478 8.66 -18.31 4.60
CA GLY A 478 10.11 -18.51 4.52
C GLY A 478 10.96 -17.36 5.09
N LEU A 479 10.44 -16.67 6.10
CA LEU A 479 11.10 -15.50 6.71
C LEU A 479 11.87 -15.84 8.01
N HIS A 480 11.85 -17.10 8.44
CA HIS A 480 12.50 -17.60 9.66
C HIS A 480 13.91 -18.07 9.42
#